data_ad0b6a0540822d7db11467883cd183fa
#
_entry.id   ad0b6a0540822d7db11467883cd183fa
#
_cell.length_a   1.000
_cell.length_b   1.000
_cell.length_c   1.000
_cell.angle_alpha   90.00
_cell.angle_beta   90.00
_cell.angle_gamma   90.00
#
_symmetry.space_group_name_H-M   'P 1'
#
loop_
_entity.id
_entity.type
_entity.pdbx_description
1 polymer ?
#
loop_
_entity_poly.entity_id
_entity_poly.type
_entity_poly.pdbx_seq_one_letter_code
_entity_poly.pdbx_strand_id
1 'polypeptide(L)'
;MRALINRFLLIVVCLSLLLGILGCTDPSNEEITLPVQTSTETTPLLNEENQSPTEDSVVRAIWQDVNNVVVLWNNTPNCEYSIYRSNNPDGGFEYIGRSTVGSYRDATAEYPNSYYYKVKERNIETQQVVEFDAVCAIVDPDEVGSVSVIMYHNFVSEEDIASEIEFEEYSISPEDFEQDLIWLKENGYVTITSRELLYFLENKEPIPEKAVIISIDDGSWGVYTNAWPLLKKHGMKADFNVIGAQIDATWEMLHEGGTREGEPAPFCTWEELVEMQTSGEINICSHTYGMHVYDREKRAGMSMMENESPESFAQAVIKDYNLARSCIEGWTGIMTDTVAYPYSKRSDLGDKIVLENTGYKILMAGDKARGTAGNYFVRDCDFSQQLTLMSRPCRMDGTPISVYLERIQEKDELYVTKPST
;
A
#
# COMPACT_ATOMS: atom_id res chain seq x y z
N MET A 1 21.77 28.84 -24.19
CA MET A 1 21.03 29.89 -23.46
C MET A 1 19.85 29.35 -22.65
N ARG A 2 19.06 28.38 -23.11
CA ARG A 2 17.99 27.74 -22.31
C ARG A 2 18.52 26.85 -21.16
N ALA A 3 19.64 26.16 -21.36
CA ALA A 3 20.28 25.35 -20.32
C ALA A 3 20.87 26.14 -19.15
N LEU A 4 21.28 27.40 -19.37
CA LEU A 4 21.74 28.29 -18.29
C LEU A 4 20.57 28.83 -17.44
N ILE A 5 19.39 28.98 -18.02
CA ILE A 5 18.21 29.49 -17.31
C ILE A 5 17.67 28.43 -16.36
N ASN A 6 17.67 27.15 -16.75
CA ASN A 6 17.21 26.06 -15.86
C ASN A 6 18.19 25.80 -14.70
N ARG A 7 19.52 25.95 -14.91
CA ARG A 7 20.48 25.88 -13.81
C ARG A 7 20.34 27.04 -12.81
N PHE A 8 19.93 28.21 -13.29
CA PHE A 8 19.68 29.35 -12.40
C PHE A 8 18.39 29.19 -11.58
N LEU A 9 17.36 28.55 -12.13
CA LEU A 9 16.12 28.30 -11.43
C LEU A 9 16.27 27.22 -10.33
N LEU A 10 17.01 26.13 -10.63
CA LEU A 10 17.28 25.08 -9.64
C LEU A 10 18.17 25.57 -8.47
N ILE A 11 19.17 26.40 -8.76
CA ILE A 11 20.04 27.00 -7.72
C ILE A 11 19.26 27.99 -6.86
N VAL A 12 18.28 28.72 -7.41
CA VAL A 12 17.45 29.66 -6.64
C VAL A 12 16.48 28.92 -5.72
N VAL A 13 15.94 27.78 -6.11
CA VAL A 13 15.07 26.95 -5.26
C VAL A 13 15.88 26.30 -4.13
N CYS A 14 17.07 25.78 -4.42
CA CYS A 14 17.96 25.26 -3.37
C CYS A 14 18.53 26.33 -2.43
N LEU A 15 18.81 27.55 -2.95
CA LEU A 15 19.31 28.66 -2.11
C LEU A 15 18.19 29.31 -1.27
N SER A 16 16.94 29.31 -1.74
CA SER A 16 15.81 29.79 -0.91
C SER A 16 15.47 28.85 0.25
N LEU A 17 15.74 27.57 0.12
CA LEU A 17 15.66 26.59 1.22
C LEU A 17 16.83 26.72 2.20
N LEU A 18 18.03 27.15 1.75
CA LEU A 18 19.19 27.38 2.60
C LEU A 18 19.20 28.77 3.30
N LEU A 19 18.58 29.77 2.74
CA LEU A 19 18.48 31.11 3.33
C LEU A 19 17.31 31.26 4.31
N GLY A 20 16.36 30.34 4.33
CA GLY A 20 15.30 30.25 5.36
C GLY A 20 15.79 29.75 6.73
N ILE A 21 17.02 29.26 6.83
CA ILE A 21 17.61 28.71 8.07
C ILE A 21 18.49 29.74 8.83
N LEU A 22 18.74 30.92 8.25
CA LEU A 22 19.67 31.92 8.83
C LEU A 22 19.00 33.17 9.41
N GLY A 23 17.76 33.08 9.87
CA GLY A 23 17.05 34.25 10.36
C GLY A 23 16.12 34.06 11.54
N CYS A 24 16.45 33.21 12.52
CA CYS A 24 15.77 33.22 13.81
C CYS A 24 16.80 33.04 14.93
N THR A 25 17.00 34.08 15.68
CA THR A 25 17.66 34.12 17.00
C THR A 25 16.91 33.18 17.93
N ASP A 26 17.69 32.40 18.64
CA ASP A 26 17.39 31.48 19.72
C ASP A 26 16.30 32.01 20.69
N PRO A 27 15.25 31.25 20.92
CA PRO A 27 14.64 31.21 22.23
C PRO A 27 14.54 29.76 22.72
N SER A 28 15.30 29.46 23.77
CA SER A 28 15.01 28.53 24.84
C SER A 28 14.37 27.18 24.44
N ASN A 29 15.16 26.12 24.65
CA ASN A 29 14.70 24.73 24.90
C ASN A 29 13.22 24.61 25.21
N GLU A 30 12.39 24.42 24.19
CA GLU A 30 11.15 23.71 24.33
C GLU A 30 11.37 22.34 23.68
N GLU A 31 11.42 21.31 24.52
CA GLU A 31 11.30 19.93 24.16
C GLU A 31 10.09 19.77 23.25
N ILE A 32 10.32 19.43 21.98
CA ILE A 32 9.27 18.89 21.13
C ILE A 32 8.98 17.48 21.65
N THR A 33 8.14 17.42 22.68
CA THR A 33 7.46 16.20 23.04
C THR A 33 6.51 15.88 21.89
N LEU A 34 6.88 14.90 21.06
CA LEU A 34 5.90 14.17 20.27
C LEU A 34 4.80 13.75 21.26
N PRO A 35 3.52 14.00 20.96
CA PRO A 35 2.47 13.45 21.77
C PRO A 35 2.56 11.93 21.66
N VAL A 36 3.22 11.31 22.64
CA VAL A 36 2.95 9.93 22.97
C VAL A 36 1.46 9.93 23.31
N GLN A 37 0.63 9.51 22.40
CA GLN A 37 -0.68 9.07 22.78
C GLN A 37 -0.45 7.84 23.67
N THR A 38 -0.25 8.11 24.94
CA THR A 38 -0.54 7.11 25.95
C THR A 38 -1.93 6.60 25.59
N SER A 39 -2.05 5.30 25.40
CA SER A 39 -3.31 4.62 25.38
C SER A 39 -4.03 4.97 26.69
N THR A 40 -4.69 6.11 26.68
CA THR A 40 -5.69 6.38 27.70
C THR A 40 -6.76 5.34 27.46
N GLU A 41 -6.92 4.43 28.40
CA GLU A 41 -8.10 3.59 28.51
C GLU A 41 -9.29 4.51 28.26
N THR A 42 -9.83 4.50 27.05
CA THR A 42 -11.01 5.26 26.70
C THR A 42 -12.17 4.51 27.32
N THR A 43 -12.65 5.04 28.44
CA THR A 43 -13.84 4.54 29.11
C THR A 43 -14.95 4.38 28.08
N PRO A 44 -15.63 3.23 28.01
CA PRO A 44 -16.82 3.07 27.17
C PRO A 44 -17.85 4.16 27.47
N LEU A 45 -18.64 4.52 26.49
CA LEU A 45 -19.76 5.43 26.68
C LEU A 45 -20.69 4.83 27.73
N LEU A 46 -20.71 5.37 28.96
CA LEU A 46 -21.47 4.86 30.09
C LEU A 46 -22.73 5.68 30.31
N ASN A 47 -23.86 4.94 30.39
CA ASN A 47 -25.17 5.30 30.95
C ASN A 47 -25.88 6.53 30.39
N GLU A 48 -26.75 6.28 29.41
CA GLU A 48 -27.95 7.14 29.19
C GLU A 48 -29.08 6.30 28.60
N GLU A 49 -30.31 6.81 28.62
CA GLU A 49 -31.51 6.10 28.17
C GLU A 49 -31.37 5.62 26.72
N ASN A 50 -31.35 4.31 26.51
CA ASN A 50 -31.30 3.69 25.18
C ASN A 50 -32.59 3.99 24.41
N GLN A 51 -32.47 4.59 23.25
CA GLN A 51 -33.55 4.65 22.26
C GLN A 51 -33.43 3.48 21.29
N SER A 52 -34.53 2.96 20.81
CA SER A 52 -34.52 1.95 19.76
C SER A 52 -34.05 2.55 18.45
N PRO A 53 -33.25 1.80 17.62
CA PRO A 53 -32.82 2.23 16.30
C PRO A 53 -34.02 2.55 15.40
N THR A 54 -33.84 3.47 14.43
CA THR A 54 -34.82 3.67 13.36
C THR A 54 -34.80 2.48 12.41
N GLU A 55 -35.94 2.16 11.75
CA GLU A 55 -36.09 0.97 10.87
C GLU A 55 -35.04 0.86 9.72
N ASP A 56 -34.32 1.94 9.40
CA ASP A 56 -33.32 1.97 8.31
C ASP A 56 -31.87 1.77 8.77
N SER A 57 -31.60 1.62 10.07
CA SER A 57 -30.23 1.51 10.58
C SER A 57 -29.82 0.04 10.75
N VAL A 58 -29.31 -0.54 9.69
CA VAL A 58 -28.82 -1.93 9.67
C VAL A 58 -27.32 -1.97 9.99
N VAL A 59 -26.95 -2.67 11.07
CA VAL A 59 -25.56 -3.04 11.34
C VAL A 59 -25.26 -4.35 10.62
N ARG A 60 -24.11 -4.45 9.98
CA ARG A 60 -23.58 -5.67 9.33
C ARG A 60 -22.20 -5.96 9.86
N ALA A 61 -21.80 -7.22 9.96
CA ALA A 61 -20.44 -7.63 10.29
C ALA A 61 -19.99 -8.68 9.28
N ILE A 62 -18.90 -8.42 8.57
CA ILE A 62 -18.45 -9.17 7.40
C ILE A 62 -17.01 -9.58 7.61
N TRP A 63 -16.70 -10.87 7.45
CA TRP A 63 -15.34 -11.33 7.37
C TRP A 63 -14.68 -10.76 6.12
N GLN A 64 -13.71 -9.89 6.31
CA GLN A 64 -12.89 -9.36 5.23
C GLN A 64 -11.87 -10.41 4.76
N ASP A 65 -11.24 -11.05 5.71
CA ASP A 65 -10.30 -12.17 5.54
C ASP A 65 -10.20 -12.97 6.84
N VAL A 66 -9.31 -13.98 6.90
CA VAL A 66 -9.18 -14.88 8.04
C VAL A 66 -8.78 -14.21 9.38
N ASN A 67 -8.33 -12.96 9.33
CA ASN A 67 -7.86 -12.21 10.50
C ASN A 67 -8.63 -10.91 10.76
N ASN A 68 -9.58 -10.57 9.91
CA ASN A 68 -10.25 -9.28 9.98
C ASN A 68 -11.75 -9.40 9.78
N VAL A 69 -12.52 -8.75 10.65
CA VAL A 69 -13.95 -8.49 10.47
C VAL A 69 -14.19 -6.99 10.33
N VAL A 70 -14.97 -6.60 9.34
CA VAL A 70 -15.44 -5.22 9.19
C VAL A 70 -16.89 -5.15 9.65
N VAL A 71 -17.14 -4.23 10.57
CA VAL A 71 -18.49 -3.89 11.05
C VAL A 71 -18.91 -2.60 10.36
N LEU A 72 -20.09 -2.59 9.75
CA LEU A 72 -20.64 -1.51 8.94
C LEU A 72 -21.99 -1.03 9.49
N TRP A 73 -22.24 0.26 9.42
CA TRP A 73 -23.54 0.88 9.75
C TRP A 73 -23.73 2.21 9.02
N ASN A 74 -24.94 2.75 9.01
CA ASN A 74 -25.18 4.06 8.43
C ASN A 74 -24.59 5.15 9.32
N ASN A 75 -23.69 5.97 8.74
CA ASN A 75 -23.06 7.05 9.49
C ASN A 75 -24.01 8.22 9.71
N THR A 76 -24.21 8.60 10.96
CA THR A 76 -25.02 9.75 11.37
C THR A 76 -24.11 10.96 11.64
N PRO A 77 -24.38 12.14 11.05
CA PRO A 77 -23.59 13.34 11.31
C PRO A 77 -23.53 13.69 12.80
N ASN A 78 -22.40 14.18 13.28
CA ASN A 78 -22.13 14.57 14.66
C ASN A 78 -22.27 13.41 15.67
N CYS A 79 -22.04 12.17 15.23
CA CYS A 79 -22.05 11.01 16.10
C CYS A 79 -20.68 10.35 16.21
N GLU A 80 -20.43 9.72 17.32
CA GLU A 80 -19.33 8.78 17.54
C GLU A 80 -19.89 7.42 17.95
N TYR A 81 -19.13 6.36 17.67
CA TYR A 81 -19.58 4.99 17.81
C TYR A 81 -18.63 4.21 18.71
N SER A 82 -19.19 3.44 19.63
CA SER A 82 -18.47 2.45 20.44
C SER A 82 -18.82 1.05 19.95
N ILE A 83 -17.81 0.24 19.70
CA ILE A 83 -17.93 -1.10 19.15
C ILE A 83 -17.61 -2.13 20.22
N TYR A 84 -18.46 -3.13 20.34
CA TYR A 84 -18.34 -4.22 21.30
C TYR A 84 -18.39 -5.56 20.58
N ARG A 85 -17.63 -6.54 21.06
CA ARG A 85 -17.58 -7.89 20.54
C ARG A 85 -17.84 -8.93 21.62
N SER A 86 -18.48 -10.03 21.24
CA SER A 86 -18.68 -11.21 22.07
C SER A 86 -18.61 -12.49 21.23
N ASN A 87 -18.27 -13.61 21.84
CA ASN A 87 -18.45 -14.94 21.26
C ASN A 87 -19.84 -15.54 21.57
N ASN A 88 -20.69 -14.83 22.30
CA ASN A 88 -22.04 -15.23 22.67
C ASN A 88 -23.05 -14.15 22.23
N PRO A 89 -24.13 -14.52 21.46
CA PRO A 89 -25.12 -13.56 21.01
C PRO A 89 -25.89 -12.88 22.16
N ASP A 90 -26.05 -13.57 23.28
CA ASP A 90 -26.92 -13.14 24.38
C ASP A 90 -26.21 -12.30 25.46
N GLY A 91 -24.90 -12.12 25.37
CA GLY A 91 -24.16 -11.36 26.39
C GLY A 91 -22.64 -11.48 26.30
N GLY A 92 -21.95 -10.92 27.33
CA GLY A 92 -20.47 -10.95 27.37
C GLY A 92 -19.80 -10.02 26.37
N PHE A 93 -20.47 -8.93 25.97
CA PHE A 93 -19.94 -7.96 25.04
C PHE A 93 -18.84 -7.11 25.69
N GLU A 94 -17.65 -7.18 25.15
CA GLU A 94 -16.48 -6.41 25.57
C GLU A 94 -16.23 -5.26 24.57
N TYR A 95 -15.87 -4.09 25.09
CA TYR A 95 -15.50 -2.94 24.29
C TYR A 95 -14.20 -3.21 23.54
N ILE A 96 -14.19 -3.04 22.21
CA ILE A 96 -13.01 -3.28 21.35
C ILE A 96 -12.50 -2.03 20.64
N GLY A 97 -13.28 -0.95 20.60
CA GLY A 97 -12.84 0.27 19.95
C GLY A 97 -13.96 1.24 19.65
N ARG A 98 -13.59 2.33 19.00
CA ARG A 98 -14.53 3.38 18.57
C ARG A 98 -14.24 3.86 17.15
N SER A 99 -15.24 4.46 16.52
CA SER A 99 -15.15 5.07 15.19
C SER A 99 -15.94 6.37 15.16
N THR A 100 -15.61 7.24 14.22
CA THR A 100 -16.39 8.45 13.88
C THR A 100 -16.94 8.37 12.45
N VAL A 101 -16.77 7.22 11.81
CA VAL A 101 -17.27 6.90 10.46
C VAL A 101 -18.16 5.67 10.52
N GLY A 102 -18.90 5.38 9.46
CA GLY A 102 -19.87 4.27 9.38
C GLY A 102 -19.27 2.86 9.33
N SER A 103 -18.03 2.68 9.79
CA SER A 103 -17.36 1.37 9.79
C SER A 103 -16.31 1.25 10.88
N TYR A 104 -15.98 0.00 11.23
CA TYR A 104 -14.89 -0.35 12.14
C TYR A 104 -14.28 -1.69 11.73
N ARG A 105 -12.96 -1.75 11.64
CA ARG A 105 -12.23 -2.98 11.35
C ARG A 105 -11.67 -3.59 12.62
N ASP A 106 -12.14 -4.78 12.96
CA ASP A 106 -11.59 -5.61 14.02
C ASP A 106 -10.46 -6.49 13.44
N ALA A 107 -9.23 -6.05 13.66
CA ALA A 107 -8.02 -6.75 13.24
C ALA A 107 -7.53 -7.80 14.26
N THR A 108 -8.36 -8.11 15.27
CA THR A 108 -8.07 -9.12 16.30
C THR A 108 -9.02 -10.32 16.22
N ALA A 109 -9.86 -10.37 15.19
CA ALA A 109 -10.70 -11.53 14.92
C ALA A 109 -9.87 -12.65 14.30
N GLU A 110 -10.23 -13.90 14.60
CA GLU A 110 -9.56 -15.11 14.09
C GLU A 110 -10.62 -16.08 13.58
N TYR A 111 -10.61 -16.33 12.26
CA TYR A 111 -11.49 -17.34 11.64
C TYR A 111 -11.03 -18.77 12.00
N PRO A 112 -11.92 -19.73 12.28
CA PRO A 112 -13.39 -19.70 12.09
C PRO A 112 -14.21 -19.41 13.35
N ASN A 113 -13.72 -18.62 14.29
CA ASN A 113 -14.48 -18.32 15.49
C ASN A 113 -15.76 -17.55 15.16
N SER A 114 -16.82 -17.80 15.91
CA SER A 114 -18.05 -17.00 15.81
C SER A 114 -17.92 -15.75 16.65
N TYR A 115 -18.15 -14.59 16.04
CA TYR A 115 -18.17 -13.30 16.71
C TYR A 115 -19.49 -12.59 16.48
N TYR A 116 -19.96 -11.91 17.52
CA TYR A 116 -21.14 -11.05 17.53
C TYR A 116 -20.69 -9.64 17.87
N TYR A 117 -21.20 -8.67 17.13
CA TYR A 117 -20.86 -7.26 17.30
C TYR A 117 -22.06 -6.44 17.67
N LYS A 118 -21.88 -5.48 18.59
CA LYS A 118 -22.81 -4.43 18.92
C LYS A 118 -22.19 -3.07 18.68
N VAL A 119 -22.98 -2.14 18.17
CA VAL A 119 -22.59 -0.74 17.99
C VAL A 119 -23.46 0.12 18.87
N LYS A 120 -22.85 1.08 19.56
CA LYS A 120 -23.54 2.16 20.27
C LYS A 120 -23.18 3.48 19.62
N GLU A 121 -24.17 4.17 19.11
CA GLU A 121 -24.05 5.52 18.57
C GLU A 121 -24.30 6.52 19.70
N ARG A 122 -23.45 7.55 19.81
CA ARG A 122 -23.66 8.70 20.69
C ARG A 122 -23.59 10.00 19.90
N ASN A 123 -24.65 10.78 19.92
CA ASN A 123 -24.63 12.12 19.35
C ASN A 123 -23.80 13.05 20.25
N ILE A 124 -22.81 13.74 19.68
CA ILE A 124 -21.85 14.55 20.42
C ILE A 124 -22.51 15.80 21.03
N GLU A 125 -23.54 16.35 20.38
CA GLU A 125 -24.20 17.59 20.82
C GLU A 125 -25.29 17.29 21.86
N THR A 126 -26.18 16.34 21.55
CA THR A 126 -27.34 16.03 22.39
C THR A 126 -27.05 15.02 23.50
N GLN A 127 -25.93 14.32 23.40
CA GLN A 127 -25.52 13.21 24.27
C GLN A 127 -26.49 12.01 24.24
N GLN A 128 -27.43 11.97 23.31
CA GLN A 128 -28.31 10.82 23.12
C GLN A 128 -27.51 9.60 22.69
N VAL A 129 -27.87 8.43 23.23
CA VAL A 129 -27.26 7.14 22.91
C VAL A 129 -28.30 6.22 22.29
N VAL A 130 -27.94 5.60 21.16
CA VAL A 130 -28.71 4.55 20.50
C VAL A 130 -27.87 3.28 20.51
N GLU A 131 -28.45 2.15 20.93
CA GLU A 131 -27.78 0.84 20.86
C GLU A 131 -28.42 0.00 19.77
N PHE A 132 -27.59 -0.51 18.84
CA PHE A 132 -28.05 -1.40 17.79
C PHE A 132 -28.04 -2.85 18.26
N ASP A 133 -28.93 -3.66 17.69
CA ASP A 133 -28.95 -5.09 17.95
C ASP A 133 -27.64 -5.78 17.58
N ALA A 134 -27.36 -6.88 18.27
CA ALA A 134 -26.15 -7.66 17.99
C ALA A 134 -26.27 -8.37 16.64
N VAL A 135 -25.18 -8.32 15.84
CA VAL A 135 -25.07 -9.00 14.56
C VAL A 135 -23.94 -10.02 14.57
N CYS A 136 -24.16 -11.17 13.94
CA CYS A 136 -23.12 -12.17 13.74
C CYS A 136 -22.22 -11.77 12.57
N ALA A 137 -20.91 -11.99 12.70
CA ALA A 137 -20.00 -11.89 11.56
C ALA A 137 -20.26 -13.03 10.57
N ILE A 138 -20.50 -12.67 9.31
CA ILE A 138 -20.76 -13.62 8.23
C ILE A 138 -19.69 -13.55 7.16
N VAL A 139 -19.51 -14.65 6.43
CA VAL A 139 -18.78 -14.67 5.17
C VAL A 139 -19.76 -14.30 4.05
N ASP A 140 -19.53 -13.19 3.40
CA ASP A 140 -20.34 -12.72 2.28
C ASP A 140 -19.44 -12.32 1.10
N PRO A 141 -19.19 -13.24 0.15
CA PRO A 141 -18.32 -12.96 -0.99
C PRO A 141 -18.83 -11.83 -1.90
N ASP A 142 -20.14 -11.53 -1.89
CA ASP A 142 -20.69 -10.46 -2.72
C ASP A 142 -20.40 -9.07 -2.13
N GLU A 143 -20.11 -9.00 -0.81
CA GLU A 143 -19.72 -7.79 -0.10
C GLU A 143 -18.19 -7.58 -0.09
N VAL A 144 -17.40 -8.53 -0.60
CA VAL A 144 -15.93 -8.47 -0.57
C VAL A 144 -15.37 -8.44 -1.98
N GLY A 145 -14.58 -7.42 -2.27
CA GLY A 145 -13.73 -7.37 -3.45
C GLY A 145 -12.35 -7.91 -3.13
N SER A 146 -11.64 -8.39 -4.15
CA SER A 146 -10.26 -8.84 -4.00
C SER A 146 -9.38 -8.32 -5.12
N VAL A 147 -8.08 -8.17 -4.81
CA VAL A 147 -7.07 -7.87 -5.81
C VAL A 147 -5.85 -8.75 -5.56
N SER A 148 -5.38 -9.40 -6.61
CA SER A 148 -4.09 -10.10 -6.59
C SER A 148 -2.97 -9.12 -6.94
N VAL A 149 -1.81 -9.22 -6.29
CA VAL A 149 -0.63 -8.42 -6.63
C VAL A 149 0.52 -9.37 -6.90
N ILE A 150 1.11 -9.29 -8.09
CA ILE A 150 2.26 -10.12 -8.49
C ILE A 150 3.46 -9.22 -8.71
N MET A 151 4.55 -9.52 -7.99
CA MET A 151 5.79 -8.75 -8.03
C MET A 151 6.71 -9.27 -9.13
N TYR A 152 7.28 -8.35 -9.89
CA TYR A 152 8.32 -8.57 -10.91
C TYR A 152 9.51 -7.66 -10.62
N HIS A 153 10.65 -7.90 -11.26
CA HIS A 153 11.84 -7.04 -11.16
C HIS A 153 12.44 -6.73 -12.53
N ASN A 154 13.31 -7.60 -13.05
CA ASN A 154 14.05 -7.35 -14.28
C ASN A 154 13.43 -8.04 -15.50
N PHE A 155 13.53 -7.37 -16.65
CA PHE A 155 13.12 -7.89 -17.95
C PHE A 155 14.33 -7.86 -18.90
N VAL A 156 14.97 -8.99 -19.09
CA VAL A 156 16.20 -9.13 -19.87
C VAL A 156 16.09 -10.29 -20.84
N SER A 157 16.87 -10.26 -21.93
CA SER A 157 16.84 -11.36 -22.91
C SER A 157 17.30 -12.68 -22.28
N GLU A 158 16.86 -13.82 -22.86
CA GLU A 158 17.33 -15.14 -22.41
C GLU A 158 18.86 -15.28 -22.52
N GLU A 159 19.51 -14.62 -23.50
CA GLU A 159 20.95 -14.60 -23.66
C GLU A 159 21.65 -13.87 -22.51
N ASP A 160 21.06 -12.77 -22.04
CA ASP A 160 21.57 -12.02 -20.89
C ASP A 160 21.33 -12.80 -19.58
N ILE A 161 20.19 -13.45 -19.40
CA ILE A 161 19.91 -14.33 -18.24
C ILE A 161 20.97 -15.45 -18.18
N ALA A 162 21.25 -16.10 -19.30
CA ALA A 162 22.21 -17.19 -19.39
C ALA A 162 23.68 -16.75 -19.14
N SER A 163 23.97 -15.46 -19.12
CA SER A 163 25.33 -14.92 -18.92
C SER A 163 25.76 -14.74 -17.46
N GLU A 164 25.06 -15.36 -16.51
CA GLU A 164 25.35 -15.32 -15.06
C GLU A 164 25.23 -13.92 -14.44
N ILE A 165 24.08 -13.24 -14.66
CA ILE A 165 23.78 -11.99 -13.97
C ILE A 165 23.52 -12.28 -12.48
N GLU A 166 23.98 -11.41 -11.58
CA GLU A 166 23.90 -11.57 -10.12
C GLU A 166 22.45 -11.75 -9.60
N PHE A 167 21.42 -11.49 -10.42
CA PHE A 167 20.00 -11.56 -10.06
C PHE A 167 19.18 -12.41 -11.06
N GLU A 168 19.76 -13.47 -11.61
CA GLU A 168 19.10 -14.38 -12.56
C GLU A 168 17.68 -14.78 -12.11
N GLU A 169 17.54 -15.19 -10.85
CA GLU A 169 16.27 -15.69 -10.30
C GLU A 169 15.13 -14.65 -10.27
N TYR A 170 15.47 -13.34 -10.31
CA TYR A 170 14.48 -12.23 -10.35
C TYR A 170 14.30 -11.64 -11.75
N SER A 171 14.95 -12.22 -12.73
CA SER A 171 14.89 -11.77 -14.13
C SER A 171 14.00 -12.71 -14.94
N ILE A 172 13.22 -12.17 -15.84
CA ILE A 172 12.40 -12.94 -16.78
C ILE A 172 12.61 -12.41 -18.21
N SER A 173 12.42 -13.30 -19.19
CA SER A 173 12.48 -12.89 -20.58
C SER A 173 11.25 -12.08 -20.98
N PRO A 174 11.37 -11.16 -21.97
CA PRO A 174 10.20 -10.49 -22.55
C PRO A 174 9.16 -11.48 -23.09
N GLU A 175 9.61 -12.63 -23.63
CA GLU A 175 8.77 -13.70 -24.15
C GLU A 175 7.93 -14.34 -23.04
N ASP A 176 8.51 -14.66 -21.88
CA ASP A 176 7.81 -15.19 -20.72
C ASP A 176 6.82 -14.18 -20.14
N PHE A 177 7.22 -12.91 -20.06
CA PHE A 177 6.32 -11.86 -19.64
C PHE A 177 5.13 -11.71 -20.59
N GLU A 178 5.37 -11.78 -21.90
CA GLU A 178 4.26 -11.73 -22.85
C GLU A 178 3.31 -12.91 -22.70
N GLN A 179 3.82 -14.12 -22.40
CA GLN A 179 2.95 -15.29 -22.10
C GLN A 179 2.13 -15.06 -20.84
N ASP A 180 2.70 -14.45 -19.80
CA ASP A 180 1.95 -14.09 -18.59
C ASP A 180 0.80 -13.10 -18.93
N LEU A 181 1.05 -12.07 -19.76
CA LEU A 181 0.02 -11.11 -20.18
C LEU A 181 -1.09 -11.77 -21.04
N ILE A 182 -0.72 -12.67 -21.95
CA ILE A 182 -1.66 -13.43 -22.74
C ILE A 182 -2.55 -14.29 -21.85
N TRP A 183 -1.94 -15.02 -20.91
CA TRP A 183 -2.66 -15.86 -19.96
C TRP A 183 -3.64 -15.06 -19.10
N LEU A 184 -3.24 -13.90 -18.56
CA LEU A 184 -4.12 -13.01 -17.81
C LEU A 184 -5.36 -12.63 -18.63
N LYS A 185 -5.16 -12.22 -19.87
CA LYS A 185 -6.24 -11.82 -20.79
C LYS A 185 -7.20 -12.97 -21.10
N GLU A 186 -6.67 -14.15 -21.41
CA GLU A 186 -7.45 -15.34 -21.75
C GLU A 186 -8.28 -15.85 -20.57
N ASN A 187 -7.79 -15.62 -19.34
CA ASN A 187 -8.47 -16.03 -18.11
C ASN A 187 -9.34 -14.91 -17.49
N GLY A 188 -9.53 -13.80 -18.21
CA GLY A 188 -10.45 -12.72 -17.84
C GLY A 188 -9.95 -11.85 -16.69
N TYR A 189 -8.64 -11.82 -16.43
CA TYR A 189 -8.06 -10.89 -15.47
C TYR A 189 -8.03 -9.46 -16.01
N VAL A 190 -8.27 -8.50 -15.12
CA VAL A 190 -8.22 -7.07 -15.41
C VAL A 190 -7.04 -6.46 -14.65
N THR A 191 -6.05 -5.94 -15.38
CA THR A 191 -4.94 -5.24 -14.73
C THR A 191 -5.39 -3.85 -14.30
N ILE A 192 -5.16 -3.53 -13.03
CA ILE A 192 -5.35 -2.20 -12.46
C ILE A 192 -4.06 -1.74 -11.81
N THR A 193 -3.92 -0.44 -11.60
CA THR A 193 -2.83 0.14 -10.80
C THR A 193 -3.25 0.32 -9.34
N SER A 194 -2.31 0.46 -8.43
CA SER A 194 -2.60 0.79 -7.03
C SER A 194 -3.32 2.13 -6.89
N ARG A 195 -3.09 3.08 -7.80
CA ARG A 195 -3.82 4.33 -7.88
C ARG A 195 -5.30 4.11 -8.21
N GLU A 196 -5.61 3.22 -9.18
CA GLU A 196 -6.99 2.86 -9.50
C GLU A 196 -7.64 2.10 -8.35
N LEU A 197 -6.91 1.19 -7.70
CA LEU A 197 -7.41 0.52 -6.50
C LEU A 197 -7.77 1.54 -5.41
N LEU A 198 -6.88 2.51 -5.15
CA LEU A 198 -7.15 3.58 -4.19
C LEU A 198 -8.40 4.36 -4.55
N TYR A 199 -8.58 4.70 -5.84
CA TYR A 199 -9.79 5.35 -6.33
C TYR A 199 -11.06 4.54 -6.04
N PHE A 200 -11.05 3.23 -6.32
CA PHE A 200 -12.20 2.36 -6.01
C PHE A 200 -12.51 2.33 -4.51
N LEU A 201 -11.48 2.22 -3.67
CA LEU A 201 -11.66 2.17 -2.22
C LEU A 201 -12.17 3.50 -1.64
N GLU A 202 -11.63 4.63 -2.10
CA GLU A 202 -12.02 5.96 -1.60
C GLU A 202 -13.43 6.37 -2.06
N ASN A 203 -13.83 5.95 -3.25
CA ASN A 203 -15.14 6.27 -3.81
C ASN A 203 -16.20 5.17 -3.57
N LYS A 204 -15.81 4.10 -2.85
CA LYS A 204 -16.67 2.93 -2.58
C LYS A 204 -17.21 2.28 -3.85
N GLU A 205 -16.43 2.31 -4.91
CA GLU A 205 -16.75 1.64 -6.17
C GLU A 205 -16.36 0.16 -6.13
N PRO A 206 -17.05 -0.71 -6.87
CA PRO A 206 -16.70 -2.12 -6.94
C PRO A 206 -15.31 -2.29 -7.57
N ILE A 207 -14.43 -3.04 -6.90
CA ILE A 207 -13.18 -3.50 -7.50
C ILE A 207 -13.54 -4.50 -8.61
N PRO A 208 -12.92 -4.42 -9.82
CA PRO A 208 -13.19 -5.36 -10.89
C PRO A 208 -13.02 -6.82 -10.45
N GLU A 209 -13.90 -7.68 -10.91
CA GLU A 209 -13.73 -9.13 -10.70
C GLU A 209 -12.41 -9.58 -11.34
N LYS A 210 -11.67 -10.46 -10.68
CA LYS A 210 -10.32 -10.88 -11.10
C LYS A 210 -9.34 -9.71 -11.35
N ALA A 211 -9.41 -8.67 -10.49
CA ALA A 211 -8.43 -7.58 -10.54
C ALA A 211 -7.02 -8.09 -10.17
N VAL A 212 -6.03 -7.66 -10.94
CA VAL A 212 -4.62 -7.94 -10.67
C VAL A 212 -3.76 -6.69 -10.83
N ILE A 213 -2.82 -6.49 -9.91
CA ILE A 213 -1.78 -5.46 -10.02
C ILE A 213 -0.47 -6.17 -10.40
N ILE A 214 0.08 -5.81 -11.55
CA ILE A 214 1.47 -6.13 -11.92
C ILE A 214 2.33 -5.08 -11.21
N SER A 215 3.14 -5.51 -10.24
CA SER A 215 3.98 -4.62 -9.41
C SER A 215 5.45 -4.88 -9.72
N ILE A 216 6.11 -3.93 -10.36
CA ILE A 216 7.50 -4.10 -10.82
C ILE A 216 8.41 -3.28 -9.91
N ASP A 217 9.45 -3.90 -9.34
CA ASP A 217 10.35 -3.25 -8.39
C ASP A 217 11.65 -2.74 -9.05
N ASP A 218 12.40 -1.96 -8.29
CA ASP A 218 13.76 -1.45 -8.46
C ASP A 218 13.93 -0.25 -9.40
N GLY A 219 13.29 -0.19 -10.54
CA GLY A 219 13.51 0.90 -11.51
C GLY A 219 14.36 0.51 -12.70
N SER A 220 14.45 -0.80 -13.01
CA SER A 220 15.27 -1.34 -14.13
C SER A 220 14.87 -0.76 -15.48
N TRP A 221 15.89 -0.45 -16.32
CA TRP A 221 15.70 0.00 -17.70
C TRP A 221 15.04 -1.04 -18.61
N GLY A 222 15.15 -2.32 -18.27
CA GLY A 222 14.44 -3.40 -18.95
C GLY A 222 12.91 -3.23 -18.91
N VAL A 223 12.38 -2.49 -17.94
CA VAL A 223 10.96 -2.15 -17.93
C VAL A 223 10.60 -1.21 -19.08
N TYR A 224 11.41 -0.18 -19.31
CA TYR A 224 11.22 0.77 -20.41
C TYR A 224 11.40 0.13 -21.78
N THR A 225 12.42 -0.71 -21.95
CA THR A 225 12.76 -1.30 -23.26
C THR A 225 11.97 -2.54 -23.62
N ASN A 226 11.59 -3.34 -22.65
CA ASN A 226 11.02 -4.69 -22.86
C ASN A 226 9.58 -4.81 -22.32
N ALA A 227 9.32 -4.48 -21.03
CA ALA A 227 8.02 -4.73 -20.42
C ALA A 227 6.95 -3.72 -20.87
N TRP A 228 7.24 -2.43 -20.86
CA TRP A 228 6.29 -1.39 -21.23
C TRP A 228 5.75 -1.50 -22.67
N PRO A 229 6.56 -1.79 -23.71
CA PRO A 229 6.03 -2.06 -25.04
C PRO A 229 5.02 -3.21 -25.08
N LEU A 230 5.24 -4.26 -24.27
CA LEU A 230 4.33 -5.41 -24.18
C LEU A 230 3.04 -5.04 -23.44
N LEU A 231 3.12 -4.27 -22.35
CA LEU A 231 1.93 -3.74 -21.65
C LEU A 231 1.06 -2.92 -22.61
N LYS A 232 1.67 -2.01 -23.38
CA LYS A 232 0.96 -1.24 -24.44
C LYS A 232 0.32 -2.15 -25.49
N LYS A 233 1.05 -3.14 -25.98
CA LYS A 233 0.55 -4.09 -26.99
C LYS A 233 -0.69 -4.84 -26.53
N HIS A 234 -0.74 -5.22 -25.26
CA HIS A 234 -1.85 -5.98 -24.68
C HIS A 234 -2.93 -5.10 -24.02
N GLY A 235 -2.73 -3.78 -23.93
CA GLY A 235 -3.63 -2.83 -23.27
C GLY A 235 -3.72 -3.07 -21.77
N MET A 236 -2.59 -3.41 -21.14
CA MET A 236 -2.46 -3.73 -19.73
C MET A 236 -1.67 -2.67 -18.98
N LYS A 237 -1.81 -2.65 -17.65
CA LYS A 237 -1.21 -1.65 -16.76
C LYS A 237 -0.34 -2.31 -15.71
N ALA A 238 0.63 -1.53 -15.18
CA ALA A 238 1.48 -1.94 -14.06
C ALA A 238 1.83 -0.77 -13.13
N ASP A 239 2.12 -1.09 -11.87
CA ASP A 239 2.85 -0.21 -10.97
C ASP A 239 4.35 -0.43 -11.15
N PHE A 240 5.12 0.65 -11.19
CA PHE A 240 6.57 0.61 -11.26
C PHE A 240 7.17 1.32 -10.06
N ASN A 241 7.71 0.54 -9.13
CA ASN A 241 8.24 0.99 -7.84
C ASN A 241 9.73 1.30 -8.00
N VAL A 242 10.11 2.58 -7.98
CA VAL A 242 11.46 3.01 -8.33
C VAL A 242 12.29 3.40 -7.10
N ILE A 243 13.58 3.05 -7.11
CA ILE A 243 14.58 3.46 -6.11
C ILE A 243 15.09 4.85 -6.50
N GLY A 244 14.63 5.90 -5.83
CA GLY A 244 14.94 7.27 -6.22
C GLY A 244 16.42 7.57 -6.40
N ALA A 245 17.28 7.09 -5.49
CA ALA A 245 18.72 7.31 -5.57
C ALA A 245 19.39 6.64 -6.80
N GLN A 246 18.88 5.51 -7.26
CA GLN A 246 19.40 4.83 -8.46
C GLN A 246 18.98 5.57 -9.72
N ILE A 247 17.75 6.08 -9.76
CA ILE A 247 17.28 6.90 -10.87
C ILE A 247 18.08 8.20 -10.97
N ASP A 248 18.31 8.90 -9.84
CA ASP A 248 19.16 10.09 -9.79
C ASP A 248 20.58 9.81 -10.29
N ALA A 249 21.22 8.74 -9.78
CA ALA A 249 22.57 8.36 -10.17
C ALA A 249 22.68 8.05 -11.66
N THR A 250 21.72 7.32 -12.23
CA THR A 250 21.68 7.02 -13.67
C THR A 250 21.46 8.28 -14.48
N TRP A 251 20.56 9.14 -14.05
CA TRP A 251 20.28 10.41 -14.70
C TRP A 251 21.52 11.32 -14.74
N GLU A 252 22.21 11.50 -13.60
CA GLU A 252 23.43 12.28 -13.50
C GLU A 252 24.53 11.69 -14.39
N MET A 253 24.78 10.37 -14.30
CA MET A 253 25.81 9.68 -15.12
C MET A 253 25.61 9.95 -16.60
N LEU A 254 24.39 9.79 -17.14
CA LEU A 254 24.13 9.98 -18.57
C LEU A 254 24.22 11.46 -18.98
N HIS A 255 23.84 12.40 -18.14
CA HIS A 255 23.93 13.83 -18.41
C HIS A 255 25.40 14.36 -18.34
N GLU A 256 26.28 13.63 -17.65
CA GLU A 256 27.73 13.90 -17.63
C GLU A 256 28.49 13.22 -18.78
N GLY A 257 27.78 12.55 -19.67
CA GLY A 257 28.35 11.91 -20.88
C GLY A 257 28.75 10.44 -20.66
N GLY A 258 28.30 9.82 -19.58
CA GLY A 258 28.43 8.38 -19.36
C GLY A 258 27.46 7.57 -20.23
N THR A 259 27.51 6.27 -20.14
CA THR A 259 26.67 5.33 -20.90
C THR A 259 26.22 4.17 -20.03
N ARG A 260 25.12 3.52 -20.41
CA ARG A 260 24.67 2.24 -19.85
C ARG A 260 25.42 1.02 -20.41
N GLU A 261 26.31 1.22 -21.38
CA GLU A 261 27.05 0.13 -22.01
C GLU A 261 27.92 -0.60 -20.98
N GLY A 262 27.74 -1.90 -20.87
CA GLY A 262 28.48 -2.75 -19.91
C GLY A 262 27.84 -2.81 -18.49
N GLU A 263 26.76 -2.10 -18.24
CA GLU A 263 25.99 -2.24 -17.02
C GLU A 263 25.06 -3.46 -17.13
N PRO A 264 25.15 -4.46 -16.24
CA PRO A 264 24.36 -5.69 -16.36
C PRO A 264 22.87 -5.46 -16.08
N ALA A 265 22.52 -4.49 -15.26
CA ALA A 265 21.13 -4.14 -14.92
C ALA A 265 20.97 -2.63 -14.79
N PRO A 266 20.99 -1.88 -15.91
CA PRO A 266 20.89 -0.42 -15.87
C PRO A 266 19.50 0.03 -15.39
N PHE A 267 19.47 1.21 -14.74
CA PHE A 267 18.21 1.83 -14.29
C PHE A 267 17.66 2.80 -15.34
N CYS A 268 16.37 3.13 -15.20
CA CYS A 268 15.72 4.19 -15.96
C CYS A 268 16.26 5.58 -15.60
N THR A 269 15.98 6.57 -16.46
CA THR A 269 16.09 8.00 -16.12
C THR A 269 14.71 8.56 -15.75
N TRP A 270 14.71 9.76 -15.19
CA TRP A 270 13.46 10.48 -14.88
C TRP A 270 12.63 10.78 -16.12
N GLU A 271 13.26 11.10 -17.26
CA GLU A 271 12.55 11.37 -18.52
C GLU A 271 11.83 10.12 -19.02
N GLU A 272 12.46 8.95 -18.94
CA GLU A 272 11.85 7.66 -19.32
C GLU A 272 10.67 7.32 -18.38
N LEU A 273 10.81 7.59 -17.08
CA LEU A 273 9.71 7.42 -16.12
C LEU A 273 8.54 8.36 -16.42
N VAL A 274 8.82 9.62 -16.78
CA VAL A 274 7.78 10.60 -17.18
C VAL A 274 7.06 10.15 -18.45
N GLU A 275 7.80 9.61 -19.43
CA GLU A 275 7.21 9.10 -20.67
C GLU A 275 6.25 7.92 -20.37
N MET A 276 6.71 6.95 -19.58
CA MET A 276 5.88 5.80 -19.17
C MET A 276 4.65 6.22 -18.36
N GLN A 277 4.79 7.13 -17.39
CA GLN A 277 3.68 7.64 -16.59
C GLN A 277 2.65 8.38 -17.45
N THR A 278 3.12 9.16 -18.44
CA THR A 278 2.25 9.95 -19.32
C THR A 278 1.46 9.07 -20.28
N SER A 279 1.96 7.90 -20.61
CA SER A 279 1.30 6.94 -21.50
C SER A 279 0.02 6.33 -20.89
N GLY A 280 -0.04 6.25 -19.55
CA GLY A 280 -1.18 5.72 -18.80
C GLY A 280 -1.15 4.23 -18.53
N GLU A 281 -0.19 3.48 -19.09
CA GLU A 281 -0.02 2.05 -18.77
C GLU A 281 0.81 1.84 -17.50
N ILE A 282 1.69 2.78 -17.16
CA ILE A 282 2.57 2.68 -15.99
C ILE A 282 2.21 3.73 -14.95
N ASN A 283 2.02 3.31 -13.71
CA ASN A 283 1.91 4.17 -12.54
C ASN A 283 3.22 4.13 -11.76
N ILE A 284 3.93 5.24 -11.69
CA ILE A 284 5.21 5.34 -10.98
C ILE A 284 4.94 5.40 -9.47
N CYS A 285 5.49 4.44 -8.76
CA CYS A 285 5.40 4.26 -7.32
C CYS A 285 6.78 4.32 -6.66
N SER A 286 6.81 4.37 -5.34
CA SER A 286 8.06 4.44 -4.58
C SER A 286 8.59 3.06 -4.20
N HIS A 287 9.91 2.88 -4.32
CA HIS A 287 10.67 1.78 -3.68
C HIS A 287 11.70 2.34 -2.69
N THR A 288 11.35 3.43 -1.99
CA THR A 288 12.19 4.27 -1.16
C THR A 288 13.18 5.14 -1.96
N TYR A 289 13.80 6.13 -1.33
CA TYR A 289 14.86 6.88 -1.99
C TYR A 289 16.20 6.17 -1.89
N GLY A 290 16.66 5.84 -0.70
CA GLY A 290 17.97 5.27 -0.44
C GLY A 290 18.00 4.12 0.59
N MET A 291 16.84 3.59 0.98
CA MET A 291 16.77 2.47 1.94
C MET A 291 16.81 1.09 1.30
N HIS A 292 16.99 1.00 -0.03
CA HIS A 292 17.23 -0.25 -0.73
C HIS A 292 18.72 -0.64 -0.62
N VAL A 293 19.16 -1.01 0.58
CA VAL A 293 20.54 -1.41 0.87
C VAL A 293 20.54 -2.74 1.61
N TYR A 294 21.39 -3.67 1.18
CA TYR A 294 21.59 -4.98 1.83
C TYR A 294 22.93 -5.02 2.58
N ASP A 295 23.14 -4.05 3.47
CA ASP A 295 24.36 -3.98 4.28
C ASP A 295 23.94 -4.02 5.76
N ARG A 296 24.58 -4.92 6.54
CA ARG A 296 24.27 -5.07 7.98
C ARG A 296 24.67 -3.83 8.80
N GLU A 297 25.62 -3.05 8.29
CA GLU A 297 26.07 -1.78 8.93
C GLU A 297 25.18 -0.60 8.54
N LYS A 298 24.30 -0.77 7.54
CA LYS A 298 23.33 0.22 7.07
C LYS A 298 21.91 -0.30 7.27
N ARG A 299 20.96 0.60 7.21
CA ARG A 299 19.55 0.22 7.28
C ARG A 299 19.13 -0.56 6.02
N ALA A 300 18.74 -1.80 6.19
CA ALA A 300 18.17 -2.62 5.13
C ALA A 300 16.64 -2.51 5.15
N GLY A 301 16.06 -1.85 4.13
CA GLY A 301 14.63 -1.61 4.05
C GLY A 301 14.08 -0.92 5.31
N MET A 302 12.92 -1.38 5.82
CA MET A 302 12.24 -0.87 7.01
C MET A 302 12.78 -1.50 8.32
N SER A 303 14.06 -1.89 8.37
CA SER A 303 14.64 -2.47 9.58
C SER A 303 15.24 -1.41 10.47
N MET A 304 14.91 -1.42 11.75
CA MET A 304 15.58 -0.60 12.77
C MET A 304 17.00 -1.13 12.97
N MET A 305 18.00 -0.23 13.05
CA MET A 305 19.39 -0.63 13.27
C MET A 305 19.59 -1.04 14.73
N GLU A 306 20.66 -1.83 14.99
CA GLU A 306 21.04 -2.19 16.34
C GLU A 306 21.37 -0.93 17.16
N ASN A 307 20.80 -0.83 18.37
CA ASN A 307 20.91 0.32 19.27
C ASN A 307 20.32 1.66 18.76
N GLU A 308 19.51 1.64 17.72
CA GLU A 308 18.79 2.81 17.25
C GLU A 308 17.55 3.08 18.11
N SER A 309 17.30 4.36 18.46
CA SER A 309 16.05 4.70 19.13
C SER A 309 14.86 4.73 18.16
N PRO A 310 13.63 4.49 18.64
CA PRO A 310 12.42 4.60 17.83
C PRO A 310 12.27 5.98 17.16
N GLU A 311 12.70 7.06 17.83
CA GLU A 311 12.64 8.43 17.30
C GLU A 311 13.63 8.63 16.17
N SER A 312 14.88 8.14 16.30
CA SER A 312 15.88 8.18 15.22
C SER A 312 15.43 7.36 14.01
N PHE A 313 14.88 6.19 14.26
CA PHE A 313 14.28 5.35 13.22
C PHE A 313 13.17 6.08 12.49
N ALA A 314 12.22 6.67 13.23
CA ALA A 314 11.10 7.41 12.63
C ALA A 314 11.60 8.58 11.78
N GLN A 315 12.55 9.39 12.26
CA GLN A 315 13.12 10.50 11.51
C GLN A 315 13.79 10.03 10.21
N ALA A 316 14.54 8.94 10.26
CA ALA A 316 15.21 8.39 9.07
C ALA A 316 14.19 7.90 8.03
N VAL A 317 13.17 7.17 8.45
CA VAL A 317 12.09 6.68 7.57
C VAL A 317 11.32 7.85 6.97
N ILE A 318 10.84 8.78 7.78
CA ILE A 318 10.08 9.95 7.31
C ILE A 318 10.88 10.74 6.28
N LYS A 319 12.17 10.96 6.53
CA LYS A 319 13.05 11.70 5.61
C LYS A 319 13.21 11.00 4.28
N ASP A 320 13.54 9.71 4.27
CA ASP A 320 13.80 8.94 3.04
C ASP A 320 12.53 8.78 2.19
N TYR A 321 11.42 8.41 2.84
CA TYR A 321 10.15 8.18 2.16
C TYR A 321 9.54 9.46 1.58
N ASN A 322 9.63 10.58 2.31
CA ASN A 322 9.18 11.87 1.78
C ASN A 322 10.10 12.37 0.66
N LEU A 323 11.41 12.10 0.71
CA LEU A 323 12.32 12.44 -0.38
C LEU A 323 11.97 11.66 -1.65
N ALA A 324 11.76 10.34 -1.56
CA ALA A 324 11.33 9.52 -2.69
C ALA A 324 10.04 10.05 -3.32
N ARG A 325 9.03 10.33 -2.48
CA ARG A 325 7.75 10.87 -2.92
C ARG A 325 7.88 12.21 -3.61
N SER A 326 8.69 13.11 -3.04
CA SER A 326 8.94 14.45 -3.61
C SER A 326 9.70 14.40 -4.94
N CYS A 327 10.65 13.49 -5.11
CA CYS A 327 11.35 13.28 -6.37
C CYS A 327 10.37 12.81 -7.46
N ILE A 328 9.57 11.80 -7.18
CA ILE A 328 8.57 11.28 -8.12
C ILE A 328 7.59 12.38 -8.52
N GLU A 329 7.00 13.10 -7.54
CA GLU A 329 6.07 14.19 -7.79
C GLU A 329 6.73 15.33 -8.58
N GLY A 330 7.93 15.72 -8.21
CA GLY A 330 8.66 16.81 -8.87
C GLY A 330 8.94 16.56 -10.35
N TRP A 331 9.18 15.31 -10.74
CA TRP A 331 9.44 14.93 -12.12
C TRP A 331 8.16 14.61 -12.89
N THR A 332 7.28 13.81 -12.35
CA THR A 332 6.08 13.32 -13.05
C THR A 332 4.89 14.29 -12.98
N GLY A 333 4.92 15.23 -12.05
CA GLY A 333 3.78 16.08 -11.72
C GLY A 333 2.64 15.34 -11.01
N ILE A 334 2.86 14.08 -10.63
CA ILE A 334 1.85 13.21 -10.06
C ILE A 334 2.34 12.66 -8.72
N MET A 335 1.57 12.91 -7.67
CA MET A 335 1.85 12.41 -6.34
C MET A 335 1.66 10.89 -6.28
N THR A 336 2.64 10.16 -5.76
CA THR A 336 2.48 8.72 -5.50
C THR A 336 1.91 8.47 -4.11
N ASP A 337 0.91 7.58 -4.03
CA ASP A 337 0.27 7.16 -2.78
C ASP A 337 0.69 5.74 -2.37
N THR A 338 1.58 5.11 -3.14
CA THR A 338 2.00 3.71 -2.95
C THR A 338 3.50 3.61 -2.74
N VAL A 339 3.89 2.79 -1.78
CA VAL A 339 5.29 2.39 -1.55
C VAL A 339 5.41 0.87 -1.44
N ALA A 340 6.39 0.31 -2.14
CA ALA A 340 6.82 -1.07 -1.99
C ALA A 340 8.03 -1.15 -1.05
N TYR A 341 7.99 -2.08 -0.10
CA TYR A 341 9.08 -2.24 0.87
C TYR A 341 10.25 -3.03 0.29
N PRO A 342 11.47 -2.47 0.30
CA PRO A 342 12.67 -3.20 -0.11
C PRO A 342 12.83 -4.51 0.67
N TYR A 343 13.15 -5.60 -0.05
CA TYR A 343 13.32 -6.94 0.52
C TYR A 343 12.10 -7.45 1.29
N SER A 344 10.92 -6.87 1.08
CA SER A 344 9.71 -7.14 1.88
C SER A 344 9.89 -6.95 3.39
N LYS A 345 10.93 -6.23 3.80
CA LYS A 345 11.21 -5.96 5.21
C LYS A 345 10.32 -4.85 5.73
N ARG A 346 9.50 -5.18 6.69
CA ARG A 346 8.58 -4.27 7.37
C ARG A 346 8.57 -4.47 8.88
N SER A 347 8.02 -3.52 9.60
CA SER A 347 7.63 -3.64 11.00
C SER A 347 6.33 -2.87 11.24
N ASP A 348 5.54 -3.26 12.24
CA ASP A 348 4.28 -2.58 12.55
C ASP A 348 4.53 -1.12 12.97
N LEU A 349 5.64 -0.85 13.65
CA LEU A 349 6.07 0.52 13.94
C LEU A 349 6.39 1.29 12.66
N GLY A 350 7.11 0.67 11.72
CA GLY A 350 7.44 1.28 10.44
C GLY A 350 6.21 1.59 9.61
N ASP A 351 5.27 0.67 9.49
CA ASP A 351 4.01 0.86 8.78
C ASP A 351 3.24 2.06 9.35
N LYS A 352 3.14 2.12 10.68
CA LYS A 352 2.48 3.24 11.37
C LYS A 352 3.18 4.58 11.06
N ILE A 353 4.51 4.63 11.14
CA ILE A 353 5.28 5.84 10.83
C ILE A 353 5.00 6.29 9.40
N VAL A 354 5.04 5.39 8.42
CA VAL A 354 4.81 5.71 7.01
C VAL A 354 3.40 6.25 6.80
N LEU A 355 2.38 5.54 7.26
CA LEU A 355 0.97 5.93 7.07
C LEU A 355 0.63 7.26 7.74
N GLU A 356 1.20 7.55 8.91
CA GLU A 356 0.89 8.77 9.67
C GLU A 356 1.69 10.01 9.22
N ASN A 357 2.87 9.83 8.57
CA ASN A 357 3.81 10.95 8.39
C ASN A 357 4.27 11.19 6.96
N THR A 358 3.95 10.33 6.00
CA THR A 358 4.53 10.44 4.65
C THR A 358 3.51 10.61 3.53
N GLY A 359 2.22 10.47 3.83
CA GLY A 359 1.14 10.56 2.85
C GLY A 359 1.00 9.34 1.93
N TYR A 360 1.78 8.29 2.10
CA TYR A 360 1.49 7.00 1.46
C TYR A 360 0.24 6.40 2.09
N LYS A 361 -0.57 5.73 1.26
CA LYS A 361 -1.84 5.11 1.63
C LYS A 361 -1.83 3.61 1.40
N ILE A 362 -1.03 3.13 0.45
CA ILE A 362 -0.87 1.71 0.13
C ILE A 362 0.59 1.30 0.36
N LEU A 363 0.76 0.24 1.16
CA LEU A 363 2.05 -0.37 1.49
C LEU A 363 2.10 -1.77 0.87
N MET A 364 3.14 -2.09 0.13
CA MET A 364 3.30 -3.39 -0.52
C MET A 364 4.48 -4.15 0.07
N ALA A 365 4.25 -5.39 0.50
CA ALA A 365 5.26 -6.28 1.07
C ALA A 365 5.14 -7.69 0.50
N GLY A 366 6.00 -8.61 0.94
CA GLY A 366 5.98 -10.01 0.48
C GLY A 366 4.68 -10.76 0.80
N ASP A 367 4.55 -11.95 0.23
CA ASP A 367 3.33 -12.77 0.19
C ASP A 367 2.76 -13.23 1.55
N LYS A 368 3.43 -12.95 2.64
CA LYS A 368 3.00 -13.30 4.01
C LYS A 368 2.88 -12.11 4.94
N ALA A 369 2.94 -10.91 4.38
CA ALA A 369 2.94 -9.69 5.17
C ALA A 369 1.71 -9.57 6.09
N ARG A 370 0.58 -10.13 5.67
CA ARG A 370 -0.71 -10.11 6.37
C ARG A 370 -1.13 -11.43 6.99
N GLY A 371 -0.37 -12.49 6.77
CA GLY A 371 -0.78 -13.86 7.12
C GLY A 371 -1.73 -14.50 6.10
N THR A 372 -2.15 -13.76 5.06
CA THR A 372 -2.95 -14.24 3.93
C THR A 372 -2.21 -14.02 2.61
N ALA A 373 -2.54 -14.78 1.58
CA ALA A 373 -1.94 -14.60 0.25
C ALA A 373 -2.73 -13.61 -0.63
N GLY A 374 -4.05 -13.47 -0.40
CA GLY A 374 -4.91 -12.54 -1.08
C GLY A 374 -5.04 -11.18 -0.39
N ASN A 375 -5.52 -10.18 -1.12
CA ASN A 375 -5.81 -8.86 -0.63
C ASN A 375 -7.30 -8.60 -0.80
N TYR A 376 -8.04 -8.52 0.30
CA TYR A 376 -9.50 -8.43 0.34
C TYR A 376 -9.94 -7.10 0.94
N PHE A 377 -11.02 -6.54 0.38
CA PHE A 377 -11.59 -5.25 0.75
C PHE A 377 -13.10 -5.35 0.84
N VAL A 378 -13.68 -4.84 1.91
CA VAL A 378 -15.14 -4.83 2.10
C VAL A 378 -15.74 -3.64 1.35
N ARG A 379 -16.80 -3.89 0.56
CA ARG A 379 -17.57 -2.85 -0.13
C ARG A 379 -18.25 -1.94 0.89
N ASP A 380 -18.51 -0.71 0.50
CA ASP A 380 -19.14 0.32 1.35
C ASP A 380 -18.35 0.70 2.62
N CYS A 381 -17.22 0.07 2.90
CA CYS A 381 -16.36 0.41 4.02
C CYS A 381 -15.68 1.77 3.80
N ASP A 382 -15.56 2.56 4.87
CA ASP A 382 -14.75 3.78 4.81
C ASP A 382 -13.28 3.46 4.58
N PHE A 383 -12.60 4.21 3.70
CA PHE A 383 -11.21 3.95 3.36
C PHE A 383 -10.30 3.89 4.59
N SER A 384 -10.54 4.73 5.60
CA SER A 384 -9.74 4.77 6.83
C SER A 384 -9.79 3.47 7.65
N GLN A 385 -10.78 2.61 7.37
CA GLN A 385 -10.96 1.30 8.00
C GLN A 385 -10.57 0.14 7.07
N GLN A 386 -10.12 0.43 5.84
CA GLN A 386 -9.63 -0.60 4.93
C GLN A 386 -8.20 -1.02 5.29
N LEU A 387 -7.89 -2.26 4.97
CA LEU A 387 -6.54 -2.78 5.13
C LEU A 387 -5.67 -2.33 3.94
N THR A 388 -4.71 -1.47 4.20
CA THR A 388 -3.87 -0.86 3.15
C THR A 388 -2.51 -1.55 2.95
N LEU A 389 -2.11 -2.46 3.84
CA LEU A 389 -0.94 -3.31 3.64
C LEU A 389 -1.29 -4.46 2.71
N MET A 390 -0.58 -4.59 1.60
CA MET A 390 -0.83 -5.59 0.56
C MET A 390 0.27 -6.65 0.54
N SER A 391 -0.17 -7.91 0.36
CA SER A 391 0.71 -9.06 0.14
C SER A 391 0.91 -9.29 -1.35
N ARG A 392 2.15 -9.62 -1.75
CA ARG A 392 2.50 -9.90 -3.15
C ARG A 392 3.59 -10.98 -3.25
N PRO A 393 3.35 -12.12 -3.90
CA PRO A 393 4.39 -13.07 -4.25
C PRO A 393 5.26 -12.54 -5.40
N CYS A 394 6.52 -12.95 -5.41
CA CYS A 394 7.46 -12.63 -6.48
C CYS A 394 7.39 -13.66 -7.60
N ARG A 395 7.20 -13.19 -8.84
CA ARG A 395 7.29 -13.99 -10.06
C ARG A 395 8.78 -14.29 -10.32
N MET A 396 9.13 -15.56 -10.20
CA MET A 396 10.48 -16.07 -10.39
C MET A 396 10.62 -16.67 -11.79
N ASP A 397 11.85 -16.70 -12.32
CA ASP A 397 12.13 -17.37 -13.57
C ASP A 397 11.60 -18.82 -13.61
N GLY A 398 11.18 -19.29 -14.78
CA GLY A 398 10.64 -20.63 -15.00
C GLY A 398 9.29 -20.94 -14.35
N THR A 399 8.66 -19.98 -13.62
CA THR A 399 7.37 -20.22 -12.95
C THR A 399 6.30 -19.26 -13.48
N PRO A 400 5.34 -19.69 -14.34
CA PRO A 400 4.35 -18.80 -14.96
C PRO A 400 3.42 -18.16 -13.92
N ILE A 401 2.84 -17.00 -14.26
CA ILE A 401 1.95 -16.21 -13.39
C ILE A 401 0.74 -17.02 -12.89
N SER A 402 0.26 -17.97 -13.69
CA SER A 402 -0.87 -18.85 -13.37
C SER A 402 -0.65 -19.56 -12.02
N VAL A 403 0.55 -20.07 -11.79
CA VAL A 403 0.90 -20.80 -10.56
C VAL A 403 0.77 -19.91 -9.32
N TYR A 404 1.10 -18.63 -9.43
CA TYR A 404 0.97 -17.69 -8.32
C TYR A 404 -0.49 -17.35 -8.04
N LEU A 405 -1.27 -17.08 -9.09
CA LEU A 405 -2.69 -16.74 -8.96
C LEU A 405 -3.52 -17.92 -8.45
N GLU A 406 -3.27 -19.13 -8.95
CA GLU A 406 -3.89 -20.37 -8.43
C GLU A 406 -3.52 -20.58 -6.94
N ARG A 407 -2.25 -20.39 -6.56
CA ARG A 407 -1.80 -20.51 -5.18
C ARG A 407 -2.44 -19.47 -4.25
N ILE A 408 -2.66 -18.24 -4.72
CA ILE A 408 -3.39 -17.23 -3.95
C ILE A 408 -4.81 -17.71 -3.67
N GLN A 409 -5.50 -18.23 -4.68
CA GLN A 409 -6.86 -18.77 -4.55
C GLN A 409 -6.93 -19.97 -3.60
N GLU A 410 -5.96 -20.88 -3.66
CA GLU A 410 -5.91 -22.08 -2.80
C GLU A 410 -5.60 -21.80 -1.34
N LYS A 411 -4.84 -20.73 -1.04
CA LYS A 411 -4.37 -20.43 0.33
C LYS A 411 -5.41 -19.76 1.21
N ASP A 412 -6.40 -19.11 0.65
CA ASP A 412 -7.43 -18.38 1.41
C ASP A 412 -8.73 -19.19 1.42
N GLU A 413 -8.83 -20.15 2.33
CA GLU A 413 -9.97 -21.06 2.49
C GLU A 413 -11.31 -20.32 2.60
N LEU A 414 -11.31 -19.09 3.13
CA LEU A 414 -12.51 -18.27 3.32
C LEU A 414 -13.19 -17.88 2.01
N TYR A 415 -12.42 -17.68 0.91
CA TYR A 415 -12.91 -17.16 -0.35
C TYR A 415 -12.75 -18.11 -1.54
N VAL A 416 -12.10 -19.25 -1.34
CA VAL A 416 -11.85 -20.28 -2.39
C VAL A 416 -13.08 -21.06 -2.76
N THR A 417 -14.08 -21.13 -1.90
CA THR A 417 -15.29 -21.95 -2.11
C THR A 417 -16.46 -21.18 -2.74
N LYS A 418 -16.22 -20.25 -3.70
CA LYS A 418 -17.32 -19.85 -4.58
C LYS A 418 -17.72 -21.07 -5.40
N PRO A 419 -18.98 -21.55 -5.35
CA PRO A 419 -19.41 -22.57 -6.29
C PRO A 419 -19.20 -22.01 -7.70
N SER A 420 -18.46 -22.75 -8.53
CA SER A 420 -18.39 -22.47 -9.96
C SER A 420 -19.84 -22.45 -10.48
N THR A 421 -20.30 -21.23 -10.79
CA THR A 421 -21.57 -21.02 -11.49
C THR A 421 -21.48 -21.48 -12.93
#